data_8dd5180ec0712cbe385468abe9bcaf1a
#
_entry.id   8dd5180ec0712cbe385468abe9bcaf1a
#
_cell.length_a   1.000
_cell.length_b   1.000
_cell.length_c   1.000
_cell.angle_alpha   90.00
_cell.angle_beta   90.00
_cell.angle_gamma   90.00
#
_symmetry.space_group_name_H-M   'P 1'
#
loop_
_entity.id
_entity.type
_entity.pdbx_description
1 polymer ?
#
loop_
_entity_poly.entity_id
_entity_poly.type
_entity_poly.pdbx_seq_one_letter_code
_entity_poly.pdbx_strand_id
1 'polypeptide(L)'
;SEKDDVKYGPNRSQNRATDPVQPTHYRDAFANERDTDWSLRQNAEWINGLIAAEKEKSGEEIPLVINGEEITTNLWGVGRDPSRHNEVSYKFAYADFDQIEHALDTADKARASWASKSVGERAEILHQAAQELSRIRGEAIAAMVRDAGKVPTEADVEVSEAIDFCRYYAEGLDRDGMNDGVEMTPLGTVCVMSPWNFPFAIPTGGVAAALMAGNTVVFKPSELAVYTAWQIVQAFWRAGVPKSVLQFVPMPRNEISHKFLMDPRLNGIIMTGSYRTGKMLRELRPDLHVLAETSGKDAMVITATADPDQAVKDLVKSAFGHSGQKCSAASVAIVEASVYDNPAFLRQLKDAAASLKVGGSWEVSSVVTPLIKEPEGDLLRALTQLEPGEEWLLKPEPSEDNPCLWSPGIRLGVKPGSWFHQTECFGPVLGIIRAENLEEAIDIQNDSEFGLTGGLQSLDEREIALWKSKVQVGNAYINRVITRS
;
A
#
# COMPACT_ATOMS: atom_id res chain seq x y z
N SER A 1 -0.57 35.14 35.59
CA SER A 1 -0.36 33.97 34.80
C SER A 1 -1.16 34.10 33.50
N GLU A 2 -0.51 34.55 32.46
CA GLU A 2 -1.03 34.58 31.11
C GLU A 2 -1.25 33.11 30.73
N LYS A 3 -2.49 32.73 30.58
CA LYS A 3 -2.84 31.50 29.86
C LYS A 3 -2.55 31.79 28.41
N ASP A 4 -1.48 31.23 27.86
CA ASP A 4 -1.27 31.17 26.43
C ASP A 4 -2.51 30.49 25.83
N ASP A 5 -3.28 31.28 25.07
CA ASP A 5 -4.35 30.79 24.23
C ASP A 5 -3.73 29.95 23.13
N VAL A 6 -3.37 28.72 23.45
CA VAL A 6 -3.05 27.71 22.42
C VAL A 6 -4.34 27.43 21.72
N LYS A 7 -4.58 28.11 20.61
CA LYS A 7 -5.68 27.82 19.72
C LYS A 7 -5.45 26.45 19.06
N TYR A 8 -5.81 25.39 19.76
CA TYR A 8 -5.98 24.06 19.18
C TYR A 8 -7.24 24.03 18.32
N GLY A 9 -7.22 24.74 17.21
CA GLY A 9 -8.19 24.55 16.15
C GLY A 9 -7.51 23.85 15.00
N PRO A 10 -8.17 22.93 14.29
CA PRO A 10 -7.62 22.44 13.04
C PRO A 10 -7.35 23.63 12.14
N ASN A 11 -6.16 23.69 11.52
CA ASN A 11 -5.86 24.69 10.51
C ASN A 11 -6.76 24.45 9.29
N ARG A 12 -7.92 25.12 9.27
CA ARG A 12 -8.94 24.98 8.23
C ARG A 12 -8.76 25.99 7.10
N SER A 13 -7.54 26.38 6.83
CA SER A 13 -7.19 27.33 5.75
C SER A 13 -6.58 26.66 4.53
N GLN A 14 -6.38 25.34 4.52
CA GLN A 14 -5.78 24.61 3.41
C GLN A 14 -6.60 24.76 2.12
N ASN A 15 -5.92 25.03 1.00
CA ASN A 15 -6.52 25.09 -0.32
C ASN A 15 -5.63 24.37 -1.34
N ARG A 16 -5.96 23.11 -1.63
CA ARG A 16 -5.16 22.26 -2.53
C ARG A 16 -5.13 22.75 -3.98
N ALA A 17 -6.09 23.56 -4.39
CA ALA A 17 -6.12 24.14 -5.74
C ALA A 17 -5.12 25.29 -5.92
N THR A 18 -4.79 26.01 -4.83
CA THR A 18 -4.02 27.26 -4.91
C THR A 18 -2.80 27.31 -4.01
N ASP A 19 -2.73 26.42 -2.99
CA ASP A 19 -1.59 26.42 -2.08
C ASP A 19 -0.32 26.03 -2.83
N PRO A 20 0.69 26.88 -2.86
CA PRO A 20 1.95 26.54 -3.49
C PRO A 20 2.57 25.34 -2.75
N VAL A 21 3.22 24.47 -3.51
CA VAL A 21 4.06 23.43 -2.93
C VAL A 21 5.14 24.11 -2.08
N GLN A 22 5.01 24.03 -0.76
CA GLN A 22 6.00 24.61 0.13
C GLN A 22 7.23 23.72 0.14
N PRO A 23 8.43 24.23 -0.16
CA PRO A 23 9.65 23.50 0.08
C PRO A 23 9.81 23.40 1.60
N THR A 24 9.47 22.27 2.16
CA THR A 24 9.71 22.01 3.57
C THR A 24 11.16 21.55 3.72
N HIS A 25 12.04 22.47 4.08
CA HIS A 25 13.38 22.15 4.52
C HIS A 25 13.32 21.66 5.98
N TYR A 26 13.23 20.37 6.17
CA TYR A 26 13.36 19.76 7.50
C TYR A 26 14.84 19.62 7.87
N ARG A 27 15.49 20.72 8.23
CA ARG A 27 16.87 20.65 8.73
C ARG A 27 16.96 20.22 10.19
N ASP A 28 15.87 20.32 10.95
CA ASP A 28 15.89 20.13 12.40
C ASP A 28 15.08 18.93 12.91
N ALA A 29 14.05 18.48 12.20
CA ALA A 29 13.27 17.27 12.53
C ALA A 29 12.37 16.82 11.37
N PHE A 30 12.29 15.52 11.12
CA PHE A 30 11.33 14.94 10.19
C PHE A 30 9.90 15.21 10.65
N ALA A 31 9.05 15.65 9.74
CA ALA A 31 7.62 15.79 9.96
C ALA A 31 6.84 15.24 8.76
N ASN A 32 5.78 14.48 9.06
CA ASN A 32 4.92 13.91 8.03
C ASN A 32 4.21 14.99 7.20
N GLU A 33 4.04 14.72 5.92
CA GLU A 33 3.22 15.52 5.03
C GLU A 33 1.76 15.52 5.50
N ARG A 34 1.11 16.66 5.38
CA ARG A 34 -0.29 16.80 5.78
C ARG A 34 -1.21 16.20 4.74
N ASP A 35 -2.14 15.36 5.19
CA ASP A 35 -3.26 14.90 4.37
C ASP A 35 -4.18 16.07 4.02
N THR A 36 -5.00 15.89 2.98
CA THR A 36 -5.99 16.87 2.58
C THR A 36 -7.10 16.98 3.62
N ASP A 37 -7.41 18.19 4.04
CA ASP A 37 -8.57 18.46 4.88
C ASP A 37 -9.86 18.43 4.03
N TRP A 38 -10.49 17.27 4.03
CA TRP A 38 -11.72 17.02 3.26
C TRP A 38 -12.97 17.69 3.83
N SER A 39 -12.88 18.28 5.03
CA SER A 39 -13.96 19.11 5.59
C SER A 39 -14.07 20.48 4.90
N LEU A 40 -13.07 20.87 4.13
CA LEU A 40 -13.02 22.12 3.41
C LEU A 40 -13.64 21.97 2.00
N ARG A 41 -14.66 22.77 1.73
CA ARG A 41 -15.40 22.74 0.48
C ARG A 41 -14.49 22.90 -0.76
N GLN A 42 -13.54 23.84 -0.70
CA GLN A 42 -12.61 24.09 -1.82
C GLN A 42 -11.77 22.85 -2.16
N ASN A 43 -11.39 22.02 -1.18
CA ASN A 43 -10.63 20.79 -1.43
C ASN A 43 -11.51 19.69 -2.05
N ALA A 44 -12.77 19.59 -1.61
CA ALA A 44 -13.73 18.68 -2.22
C ALA A 44 -14.06 19.09 -3.67
N GLU A 45 -14.24 20.37 -3.95
CA GLU A 45 -14.48 20.90 -5.29
C GLU A 45 -13.27 20.65 -6.21
N TRP A 46 -12.05 20.90 -5.70
CA TRP A 46 -10.81 20.65 -6.42
C TRP A 46 -10.68 19.19 -6.87
N ILE A 47 -10.83 18.23 -5.95
CA ILE A 47 -10.65 16.82 -6.30
C ILE A 47 -11.78 16.30 -7.20
N ASN A 48 -13.02 16.74 -6.98
CA ASN A 48 -14.15 16.37 -7.83
C ASN A 48 -13.94 16.81 -9.28
N GLY A 49 -13.38 18.00 -9.50
CA GLY A 49 -13.03 18.48 -10.84
C GLY A 49 -11.96 17.61 -11.52
N LEU A 50 -10.92 17.23 -10.79
CA LEU A 50 -9.85 16.37 -11.32
C LEU A 50 -10.33 14.95 -11.62
N ILE A 51 -11.14 14.37 -10.73
CA ILE A 51 -11.73 13.04 -10.94
C ILE A 51 -12.67 13.05 -12.15
N ALA A 52 -13.50 14.08 -12.30
CA ALA A 52 -14.38 14.20 -13.47
C ALA A 52 -13.58 14.29 -14.78
N ALA A 53 -12.50 15.07 -14.78
CA ALA A 53 -11.62 15.18 -15.95
C ALA A 53 -10.90 13.86 -16.27
N GLU A 54 -10.42 13.15 -15.23
CA GLU A 54 -9.76 11.87 -15.41
C GLU A 54 -10.70 10.79 -15.95
N LYS A 55 -11.96 10.82 -15.50
CA LYS A 55 -12.99 9.87 -15.91
C LYS A 55 -13.27 9.88 -17.42
N GLU A 56 -13.05 11.00 -18.07
CA GLU A 56 -13.24 11.17 -19.52
C GLU A 56 -12.02 10.73 -20.34
N LYS A 57 -10.88 10.48 -19.71
CA LYS A 57 -9.67 10.02 -20.40
C LYS A 57 -9.76 8.55 -20.76
N SER A 58 -9.29 8.21 -21.93
CA SER A 58 -9.19 6.83 -22.43
C SER A 58 -8.19 6.72 -23.57
N GLY A 59 -7.65 5.52 -23.74
CA GLY A 59 -6.84 5.17 -24.92
C GLY A 59 -5.39 5.62 -24.83
N GLU A 60 -4.88 5.99 -23.66
CA GLU A 60 -3.45 6.29 -23.49
C GLU A 60 -2.62 5.03 -23.78
N GLU A 61 -1.46 5.25 -24.41
CA GLU A 61 -0.46 4.24 -24.66
C GLU A 61 0.82 4.61 -23.89
N ILE A 62 1.17 3.80 -22.89
CA ILE A 62 2.32 4.04 -22.02
C ILE A 62 3.51 3.26 -22.55
N PRO A 63 4.63 3.93 -22.92
CA PRO A 63 5.82 3.27 -23.42
C PRO A 63 6.68 2.69 -22.30
N LEU A 64 7.65 1.86 -22.68
CA LEU A 64 8.85 1.65 -21.89
C LEU A 64 9.71 2.90 -21.94
N VAL A 65 10.51 3.15 -20.90
CA VAL A 65 11.55 4.18 -20.96
C VAL A 65 12.89 3.57 -20.51
N ILE A 66 13.78 3.41 -21.47
CA ILE A 66 15.11 2.84 -21.28
C ILE A 66 16.13 3.85 -21.80
N ASN A 67 17.09 4.23 -20.96
CA ASN A 67 18.12 5.22 -21.31
C ASN A 67 17.55 6.55 -21.87
N GLY A 68 16.36 6.93 -21.42
CA GLY A 68 15.68 8.14 -21.88
C GLY A 68 14.87 8.00 -23.16
N GLU A 69 14.93 6.88 -23.83
CA GLU A 69 14.17 6.58 -25.03
C GLU A 69 12.81 5.97 -24.67
N GLU A 70 11.76 6.53 -25.23
CA GLU A 70 10.42 5.94 -25.19
C GLU A 70 10.31 4.84 -26.24
N ILE A 71 10.08 3.61 -25.80
CA ILE A 71 10.07 2.41 -26.63
C ILE A 71 8.72 1.73 -26.57
N THR A 72 8.20 1.33 -27.71
CA THR A 72 7.07 0.39 -27.81
C THR A 72 7.53 -0.90 -28.48
N THR A 73 6.93 -2.00 -28.10
CA THR A 73 7.18 -3.33 -28.67
C THR A 73 5.90 -3.89 -29.28
N ASN A 74 5.96 -5.08 -29.82
CA ASN A 74 4.76 -5.80 -30.26
C ASN A 74 4.01 -6.47 -29.09
N LEU A 75 4.54 -6.38 -27.85
CA LEU A 75 3.95 -6.95 -26.66
C LEU A 75 3.22 -5.85 -25.89
N TRP A 76 1.92 -5.97 -25.76
CA TRP A 76 1.07 -4.99 -25.10
C TRP A 76 0.33 -5.60 -23.92
N GLY A 77 0.31 -4.86 -22.82
CA GLY A 77 -0.63 -5.05 -21.71
C GLY A 77 -1.78 -4.06 -21.79
N VAL A 78 -2.82 -4.32 -21.04
CA VAL A 78 -3.97 -3.42 -20.90
C VAL A 78 -4.22 -3.11 -19.44
N GLY A 79 -4.44 -1.84 -19.13
CA GLY A 79 -4.96 -1.38 -17.85
C GLY A 79 -6.48 -1.36 -17.89
N ARG A 80 -7.08 -1.72 -16.76
CA ARG A 80 -8.53 -1.74 -16.60
C ARG A 80 -8.94 -0.88 -15.41
N ASP A 81 -10.12 -0.30 -15.52
CA ASP A 81 -10.76 0.38 -14.40
C ASP A 81 -11.63 -0.62 -13.63
N PRO A 82 -11.32 -0.93 -12.35
CA PRO A 82 -12.11 -1.88 -11.58
C PRO A 82 -13.57 -1.46 -11.38
N SER A 83 -13.84 -0.16 -11.43
CA SER A 83 -15.20 0.38 -11.33
C SER A 83 -15.99 0.30 -12.63
N ARG A 84 -15.32 -0.01 -13.74
CA ARG A 84 -15.89 -0.21 -15.08
C ARG A 84 -15.40 -1.53 -15.65
N HIS A 85 -15.76 -2.60 -15.00
CA HIS A 85 -15.21 -3.95 -15.08
C HIS A 85 -14.74 -4.42 -16.47
N ASN A 86 -15.44 -4.13 -17.54
CA ASN A 86 -15.11 -4.61 -18.88
C ASN A 86 -14.37 -3.59 -19.76
N GLU A 87 -14.12 -2.39 -19.26
CA GLU A 87 -13.51 -1.33 -20.05
C GLU A 87 -11.98 -1.42 -19.99
N VAL A 88 -11.34 -1.41 -21.17
CA VAL A 88 -9.92 -1.16 -21.31
C VAL A 88 -9.71 0.34 -21.14
N SER A 89 -8.99 0.71 -20.09
CA SER A 89 -8.74 2.10 -19.73
C SER A 89 -7.57 2.69 -20.50
N TYR A 90 -6.48 1.93 -20.62
CA TYR A 90 -5.25 2.30 -21.33
C TYR A 90 -4.49 1.05 -21.78
N LYS A 91 -3.46 1.25 -22.60
CA LYS A 91 -2.50 0.21 -22.97
C LYS A 91 -1.10 0.58 -22.50
N PHE A 92 -0.26 -0.41 -22.34
CA PHE A 92 1.16 -0.19 -22.03
C PHE A 92 2.03 -1.22 -22.73
N ALA A 93 3.23 -0.79 -23.12
CA ALA A 93 4.18 -1.70 -23.74
C ALA A 93 4.85 -2.60 -22.70
N TYR A 94 5.00 -3.88 -23.02
CA TYR A 94 5.89 -4.78 -22.30
C TYR A 94 7.28 -4.81 -22.95
N ALA A 95 8.30 -4.96 -22.12
CA ALA A 95 9.63 -5.30 -22.61
C ALA A 95 9.65 -6.69 -23.26
N ASP A 96 10.43 -6.83 -24.30
CA ASP A 96 10.88 -8.13 -24.81
C ASP A 96 12.34 -8.43 -24.40
N PHE A 97 12.94 -9.46 -24.95
CA PHE A 97 14.32 -9.86 -24.61
C PHE A 97 15.36 -8.79 -24.93
N ASP A 98 15.19 -8.04 -26.03
CA ASP A 98 16.14 -6.99 -26.44
C ASP A 98 16.07 -5.80 -25.49
N GLN A 99 14.87 -5.40 -25.05
CA GLN A 99 14.70 -4.33 -24.07
C GLN A 99 15.21 -4.74 -22.68
N ILE A 100 15.08 -6.00 -22.28
CA ILE A 100 15.69 -6.49 -21.01
C ILE A 100 17.20 -6.35 -21.06
N GLU A 101 17.83 -6.76 -22.16
CA GLU A 101 19.27 -6.61 -22.36
C GLU A 101 19.70 -5.14 -22.34
N HIS A 102 18.98 -4.28 -23.05
CA HIS A 102 19.23 -2.85 -23.11
C HIS A 102 19.08 -2.17 -21.74
N ALA A 103 18.04 -2.52 -20.96
CA ALA A 103 17.81 -1.95 -19.65
C ALA A 103 18.92 -2.34 -18.65
N LEU A 104 19.34 -3.59 -18.65
CA LEU A 104 20.40 -4.08 -17.78
C LEU A 104 21.77 -3.46 -18.13
N ASP A 105 22.11 -3.40 -19.41
CA ASP A 105 23.34 -2.75 -19.89
C ASP A 105 23.37 -1.26 -19.54
N THR A 106 22.25 -0.56 -19.74
CA THR A 106 22.10 0.86 -19.38
C THR A 106 22.28 1.08 -17.88
N ALA A 107 21.60 0.28 -17.04
CA ALA A 107 21.69 0.37 -15.59
C ALA A 107 23.12 0.13 -15.11
N ASP A 108 23.79 -0.92 -15.63
CA ASP A 108 25.16 -1.27 -15.25
C ASP A 108 26.16 -0.16 -15.62
N LYS A 109 26.06 0.42 -16.82
CA LYS A 109 26.89 1.54 -17.27
C LYS A 109 26.68 2.82 -16.45
N ALA A 110 25.46 3.07 -15.97
CA ALA A 110 25.12 4.26 -15.19
C ALA A 110 25.56 4.18 -13.72
N ARG A 111 25.91 3.01 -13.20
CA ARG A 111 26.21 2.78 -11.77
C ARG A 111 27.28 3.72 -11.23
N ALA A 112 28.43 3.79 -11.89
CA ALA A 112 29.58 4.57 -11.39
C ALA A 112 29.25 6.06 -11.32
N SER A 113 28.60 6.62 -12.33
CA SER A 113 28.25 8.04 -12.36
C SER A 113 27.23 8.42 -11.29
N TRP A 114 26.27 7.57 -11.00
CA TRP A 114 25.28 7.82 -9.95
C TRP A 114 25.87 7.63 -8.55
N ALA A 115 26.63 6.56 -8.34
CA ALA A 115 27.29 6.26 -7.07
C ALA A 115 28.34 7.32 -6.67
N SER A 116 28.97 8.01 -7.64
CA SER A 116 29.93 9.07 -7.38
C SER A 116 29.34 10.39 -6.90
N LYS A 117 28.00 10.57 -7.02
CA LYS A 117 27.34 11.72 -6.42
C LYS A 117 27.40 11.64 -4.90
N SER A 118 27.65 12.79 -4.26
CA SER A 118 27.63 12.86 -2.81
C SER A 118 26.24 12.52 -2.24
N VAL A 119 26.20 12.14 -0.97
CA VAL A 119 24.95 11.92 -0.24
C VAL A 119 24.06 13.17 -0.32
N GLY A 120 24.61 14.36 -0.13
CA GLY A 120 23.88 15.63 -0.22
C GLY A 120 23.28 15.89 -1.60
N GLU A 121 23.99 15.58 -2.71
CA GLU A 121 23.44 15.75 -4.05
C GLU A 121 22.28 14.80 -4.33
N ARG A 122 22.36 13.54 -3.87
CA ARG A 122 21.25 12.59 -3.99
C ARG A 122 20.06 12.99 -3.11
N ALA A 123 20.32 13.46 -1.89
CA ALA A 123 19.30 13.96 -0.97
C ALA A 123 18.54 15.14 -1.57
N GLU A 124 19.23 16.11 -2.16
CA GLU A 124 18.58 17.25 -2.82
C GLU A 124 17.64 16.82 -3.96
N ILE A 125 18.06 15.85 -4.77
CA ILE A 125 17.20 15.28 -5.83
C ILE A 125 15.96 14.63 -5.24
N LEU A 126 16.06 13.91 -4.11
CA LEU A 126 14.89 13.32 -3.46
C LEU A 126 13.96 14.37 -2.83
N HIS A 127 14.49 15.46 -2.30
CA HIS A 127 13.67 16.59 -1.86
C HIS A 127 12.91 17.22 -3.04
N GLN A 128 13.56 17.38 -4.19
CA GLN A 128 12.89 17.83 -5.42
C GLN A 128 11.82 16.81 -5.88
N ALA A 129 12.08 15.50 -5.76
CA ALA A 129 11.09 14.48 -6.05
C ALA A 129 9.87 14.59 -5.12
N ALA A 130 10.06 14.83 -3.83
CA ALA A 130 8.98 15.09 -2.88
C ALA A 130 8.12 16.29 -3.30
N GLN A 131 8.73 17.37 -3.79
CA GLN A 131 8.00 18.54 -4.31
C GLN A 131 7.22 18.21 -5.57
N GLU A 132 7.82 17.48 -6.52
CA GLU A 132 7.13 17.05 -7.74
C GLU A 132 5.92 16.14 -7.46
N LEU A 133 6.07 15.20 -6.51
CA LEU A 133 4.96 14.35 -6.05
C LEU A 133 3.85 15.19 -5.40
N SER A 134 4.20 16.16 -4.56
CA SER A 134 3.23 17.09 -3.97
C SER A 134 2.52 17.91 -5.04
N ARG A 135 3.24 18.37 -6.07
CA ARG A 135 2.66 19.14 -7.18
C ARG A 135 1.61 18.36 -7.97
N ILE A 136 1.82 17.07 -8.17
CA ILE A 136 0.89 16.20 -8.91
C ILE A 136 -0.10 15.46 -8.01
N ARG A 137 -0.29 15.90 -6.76
CA ARG A 137 -1.15 15.21 -5.78
C ARG A 137 -2.53 14.86 -6.34
N GLY A 138 -3.18 15.82 -6.97
CA GLY A 138 -4.53 15.63 -7.51
C GLY A 138 -4.58 14.63 -8.66
N GLU A 139 -3.64 14.73 -9.58
CA GLU A 139 -3.48 13.80 -10.71
C GLU A 139 -3.13 12.39 -10.22
N ALA A 140 -2.29 12.29 -9.19
CA ALA A 140 -1.93 11.02 -8.57
C ALA A 140 -3.15 10.36 -7.89
N ILE A 141 -3.96 11.13 -7.16
CA ILE A 141 -5.22 10.65 -6.59
C ILE A 141 -6.16 10.14 -7.69
N ALA A 142 -6.37 10.93 -8.74
CA ALA A 142 -7.24 10.56 -9.85
C ALA A 142 -6.74 9.30 -10.59
N ALA A 143 -5.41 9.16 -10.76
CA ALA A 143 -4.81 7.96 -11.33
C ALA A 143 -5.09 6.71 -10.47
N MET A 144 -4.97 6.79 -9.16
CA MET A 144 -5.28 5.68 -8.26
C MET A 144 -6.77 5.32 -8.20
N VAL A 145 -7.66 6.31 -8.32
CA VAL A 145 -9.11 6.07 -8.47
C VAL A 145 -9.38 5.23 -9.73
N ARG A 146 -8.77 5.59 -10.84
CA ARG A 146 -8.92 4.92 -12.14
C ARG A 146 -8.29 3.53 -12.18
N ASP A 147 -7.07 3.40 -11.68
CA ASP A 147 -6.20 2.26 -11.91
C ASP A 147 -6.39 1.17 -10.84
N ALA A 148 -6.50 1.58 -9.58
CA ALA A 148 -6.56 0.68 -8.43
C ALA A 148 -7.92 0.64 -7.74
N GLY A 149 -8.90 1.42 -8.18
CA GLY A 149 -10.20 1.48 -7.54
C GLY A 149 -10.17 2.07 -6.12
N LYS A 150 -9.20 2.94 -5.81
CA LYS A 150 -9.08 3.59 -4.49
C LYS A 150 -9.98 4.80 -4.40
N VAL A 151 -10.60 4.99 -3.24
CA VAL A 151 -11.32 6.25 -2.96
C VAL A 151 -10.32 7.39 -2.77
N PRO A 152 -10.70 8.64 -3.12
CA PRO A 152 -9.78 9.79 -3.03
C PRO A 152 -9.18 10.00 -1.65
N THR A 153 -9.94 9.75 -0.59
CA THR A 153 -9.47 9.91 0.79
C THR A 153 -8.37 8.94 1.19
N GLU A 154 -8.36 7.73 0.64
CA GLU A 154 -7.27 6.76 0.84
C GLU A 154 -6.10 7.02 -0.10
N ALA A 155 -6.38 7.41 -1.34
CA ALA A 155 -5.35 7.77 -2.30
C ALA A 155 -4.55 9.01 -1.86
N ASP A 156 -5.19 9.99 -1.24
CA ASP A 156 -4.53 11.18 -0.70
C ASP A 156 -3.48 10.86 0.37
N VAL A 157 -3.85 9.99 1.32
CA VAL A 157 -2.91 9.51 2.37
C VAL A 157 -1.70 8.83 1.75
N GLU A 158 -1.91 8.07 0.68
CA GLU A 158 -0.83 7.40 -0.04
C GLU A 158 0.11 8.39 -0.75
N VAL A 159 -0.40 9.50 -1.26
CA VAL A 159 0.47 10.57 -1.80
C VAL A 159 1.29 11.22 -0.69
N SER A 160 0.69 11.50 0.47
CA SER A 160 1.42 12.02 1.64
C SER A 160 2.55 11.07 2.06
N GLU A 161 2.28 9.77 2.13
CA GLU A 161 3.28 8.76 2.47
C GLU A 161 4.41 8.68 1.43
N ALA A 162 4.11 8.79 0.14
CA ALA A 162 5.12 8.83 -0.91
C ALA A 162 6.07 10.04 -0.76
N ILE A 163 5.52 11.20 -0.43
CA ILE A 163 6.30 12.41 -0.15
C ILE A 163 7.18 12.19 1.09
N ASP A 164 6.62 11.59 2.13
CA ASP A 164 7.34 11.27 3.36
C ASP A 164 8.50 10.28 3.10
N PHE A 165 8.32 9.27 2.29
CA PHE A 165 9.39 8.36 1.91
C PHE A 165 10.57 9.08 1.24
N CYS A 166 10.29 9.98 0.30
CA CYS A 166 11.36 10.76 -0.34
C CYS A 166 12.14 11.59 0.69
N ARG A 167 11.45 12.26 1.60
CA ARG A 167 12.07 13.09 2.65
C ARG A 167 12.82 12.25 3.67
N TYR A 168 12.20 11.16 4.13
CA TYR A 168 12.78 10.27 5.14
C TYR A 168 14.09 9.64 4.66
N TYR A 169 14.11 9.10 3.44
CA TYR A 169 15.32 8.50 2.89
C TYR A 169 16.37 9.54 2.53
N ALA A 170 15.99 10.75 2.09
CA ALA A 170 16.92 11.84 1.86
C ALA A 170 17.72 12.19 3.13
N GLU A 171 17.05 12.16 4.29
CA GLU A 171 17.68 12.50 5.57
C GLU A 171 18.38 11.30 6.22
N GLY A 172 17.96 10.07 5.89
CA GLY A 172 18.37 8.86 6.61
C GLY A 172 19.84 8.53 6.55
N LEU A 173 20.53 8.86 5.43
CA LEU A 173 21.98 8.59 5.27
C LEU A 173 22.87 9.73 5.79
N ASP A 174 22.29 10.90 6.06
CA ASP A 174 23.03 12.09 6.52
C ASP A 174 22.84 12.34 8.03
N ARG A 175 22.17 11.44 8.74
CA ARG A 175 21.94 11.57 10.19
C ARG A 175 23.25 11.37 10.95
N ASP A 176 23.56 12.35 11.80
CA ASP A 176 24.74 12.38 12.67
C ASP A 176 25.03 11.05 13.36
N GLY A 177 26.22 10.53 13.10
CA GLY A 177 26.78 9.39 13.81
C GLY A 177 26.33 8.00 13.35
N MET A 178 25.37 7.86 12.46
CA MET A 178 24.99 6.52 11.94
C MET A 178 26.06 5.88 11.06
N ASN A 179 26.95 6.68 10.47
CA ASN A 179 27.97 6.23 9.53
C ASN A 179 29.41 6.34 10.09
N ASP A 180 29.59 6.71 11.37
CA ASP A 180 30.91 6.82 11.98
C ASP A 180 31.62 5.46 11.97
N GLY A 181 32.68 5.37 11.15
CA GLY A 181 33.45 4.16 11.00
C GLY A 181 32.86 3.09 10.07
N VAL A 182 31.78 3.40 9.34
CA VAL A 182 31.14 2.49 8.39
C VAL A 182 31.25 3.06 6.97
N GLU A 183 31.81 2.28 6.06
CA GLU A 183 31.81 2.58 4.63
C GLU A 183 30.58 1.95 3.96
N MET A 184 29.69 2.78 3.42
CA MET A 184 28.47 2.36 2.74
C MET A 184 28.73 2.25 1.24
N THR A 185 28.51 1.06 0.67
CA THR A 185 28.64 0.81 -0.77
C THR A 185 27.29 0.45 -1.39
N PRO A 186 26.95 1.01 -2.57
CA PRO A 186 25.76 0.61 -3.31
C PRO A 186 25.78 -0.87 -3.68
N LEU A 187 24.60 -1.50 -3.75
CA LEU A 187 24.46 -2.87 -4.27
C LEU A 187 24.78 -2.92 -5.77
N GLY A 188 24.35 -1.91 -6.52
CA GLY A 188 24.54 -1.82 -7.96
C GLY A 188 23.23 -1.55 -8.71
N THR A 189 22.78 -2.50 -9.53
CA THR A 189 21.46 -2.43 -10.19
C THR A 189 20.40 -3.08 -9.31
N VAL A 190 19.37 -2.33 -8.98
CA VAL A 190 18.25 -2.77 -8.14
C VAL A 190 16.96 -2.75 -8.95
N CYS A 191 16.19 -3.84 -8.89
CA CYS A 191 14.84 -3.88 -9.41
C CYS A 191 13.85 -3.48 -8.31
N VAL A 192 12.96 -2.53 -8.58
CA VAL A 192 11.82 -2.23 -7.73
C VAL A 192 10.58 -2.89 -8.33
N MET A 193 10.02 -3.86 -7.62
CA MET A 193 8.81 -4.60 -7.99
C MET A 193 7.66 -4.13 -7.11
N SER A 194 6.75 -3.34 -7.69
CA SER A 194 5.68 -2.70 -6.94
C SER A 194 4.40 -3.55 -6.86
N PRO A 195 3.61 -3.39 -5.79
CA PRO A 195 2.27 -3.95 -5.71
C PRO A 195 1.26 -3.06 -6.45
N TRP A 196 0.04 -3.57 -6.59
CA TRP A 196 -1.08 -2.81 -7.18
C TRP A 196 -1.98 -2.15 -6.13
N ASN A 197 -1.97 -2.62 -4.89
CA ASN A 197 -2.87 -2.15 -3.83
C ASN A 197 -2.41 -0.86 -3.14
N PHE A 198 -1.11 -0.60 -3.14
CA PHE A 198 -0.47 0.67 -2.80
C PHE A 198 0.43 1.10 -3.97
N PRO A 199 -0.19 1.48 -5.10
CA PRO A 199 0.53 1.63 -6.36
C PRO A 199 1.37 2.90 -6.44
N PHE A 200 1.22 3.82 -5.49
CA PHE A 200 1.93 5.11 -5.48
C PHE A 200 2.99 5.19 -4.38
N ALA A 201 2.64 4.98 -3.11
CA ALA A 201 3.57 5.14 -2.00
C ALA A 201 4.66 4.07 -1.98
N ILE A 202 4.29 2.80 -2.04
CA ILE A 202 5.25 1.69 -1.89
C ILE A 202 6.31 1.70 -2.99
N PRO A 203 5.98 1.80 -4.29
CA PRO A 203 7.01 1.92 -5.32
C PRO A 203 7.86 3.19 -5.17
N THR A 204 7.27 4.31 -4.79
CA THR A 204 8.02 5.54 -4.49
C THR A 204 9.06 5.31 -3.40
N GLY A 205 8.67 4.65 -2.31
CA GLY A 205 9.58 4.30 -1.21
C GLY A 205 10.74 3.42 -1.69
N GLY A 206 10.45 2.37 -2.45
CA GLY A 206 11.48 1.49 -3.01
C GLY A 206 12.45 2.20 -3.95
N VAL A 207 11.92 3.03 -4.87
CA VAL A 207 12.74 3.84 -5.79
C VAL A 207 13.59 4.86 -5.03
N ALA A 208 13.00 5.61 -4.09
CA ALA A 208 13.71 6.61 -3.30
C ALA A 208 14.83 5.99 -2.47
N ALA A 209 14.58 4.89 -1.78
CA ALA A 209 15.58 4.18 -0.98
C ALA A 209 16.74 3.69 -1.84
N ALA A 210 16.46 3.04 -2.97
CA ALA A 210 17.47 2.53 -3.87
C ALA A 210 18.35 3.64 -4.46
N LEU A 211 17.72 4.73 -4.91
CA LEU A 211 18.43 5.89 -5.48
C LEU A 211 19.30 6.60 -4.43
N MET A 212 18.75 6.80 -3.21
CA MET A 212 19.49 7.44 -2.12
C MET A 212 20.73 6.64 -1.73
N ALA A 213 20.64 5.31 -1.73
CA ALA A 213 21.75 4.41 -1.47
C ALA A 213 22.78 4.34 -2.61
N GLY A 214 22.60 5.08 -3.72
CA GLY A 214 23.53 5.15 -4.84
C GLY A 214 23.35 4.07 -5.90
N ASN A 215 22.22 3.35 -5.88
CA ASN A 215 21.92 2.30 -6.86
C ASN A 215 21.25 2.86 -8.11
N THR A 216 21.42 2.18 -9.24
CA THR A 216 20.56 2.35 -10.41
C THR A 216 19.31 1.49 -10.25
N VAL A 217 18.20 1.94 -10.82
CA VAL A 217 16.88 1.31 -10.63
C VAL A 217 16.25 0.93 -11.96
N VAL A 218 15.88 -0.33 -12.07
CA VAL A 218 14.91 -0.81 -13.06
C VAL A 218 13.57 -0.93 -12.37
N PHE A 219 12.65 -0.03 -12.67
CA PHE A 219 11.31 -0.04 -12.07
C PHE A 219 10.37 -0.92 -12.89
N LYS A 220 9.98 -2.04 -12.28
CA LYS A 220 9.00 -2.98 -12.81
C LYS A 220 7.67 -2.79 -12.08
N PRO A 221 6.73 -2.01 -12.64
CA PRO A 221 5.44 -1.81 -12.01
C PRO A 221 4.59 -3.10 -12.02
N SER A 222 3.58 -3.13 -11.16
CA SER A 222 2.50 -4.11 -11.32
C SER A 222 1.76 -3.87 -12.62
N GLU A 223 1.46 -4.92 -13.36
CA GLU A 223 0.66 -4.84 -14.58
C GLU A 223 -0.77 -4.32 -14.36
N LEU A 224 -1.23 -4.34 -13.10
CA LEU A 224 -2.55 -3.86 -12.70
C LEU A 224 -2.55 -2.38 -12.30
N ALA A 225 -1.39 -1.70 -12.28
CA ALA A 225 -1.27 -0.32 -11.84
C ALA A 225 -0.15 0.45 -12.57
N VAL A 226 -0.03 0.23 -13.88
CA VAL A 226 1.03 0.84 -14.71
C VAL A 226 0.81 2.33 -14.88
N TYR A 227 -0.44 2.78 -15.00
CA TYR A 227 -0.77 4.20 -15.17
C TYR A 227 -0.36 5.04 -13.94
N THR A 228 -0.61 4.52 -12.74
CA THR A 228 -0.18 5.15 -11.49
C THR A 228 1.35 5.18 -11.39
N ALA A 229 2.03 4.08 -11.72
CA ALA A 229 3.48 4.01 -11.72
C ALA A 229 4.13 4.98 -12.72
N TRP A 230 3.48 5.21 -13.85
CA TRP A 230 3.91 6.19 -14.85
C TRP A 230 3.96 7.62 -14.29
N GLN A 231 3.02 8.00 -13.42
CA GLN A 231 3.04 9.30 -12.75
C GLN A 231 4.26 9.46 -11.84
N ILE A 232 4.64 8.38 -11.15
CA ILE A 232 5.80 8.37 -10.23
C ILE A 232 7.09 8.63 -10.99
N VAL A 233 7.40 7.83 -12.00
CA VAL A 233 8.69 7.95 -12.71
C VAL A 233 8.87 9.31 -13.36
N GLN A 234 7.79 9.87 -13.92
CA GLN A 234 7.83 11.21 -14.50
C GLN A 234 8.17 12.28 -13.44
N ALA A 235 7.65 12.16 -12.21
CA ALA A 235 7.99 13.06 -11.12
C ALA A 235 9.47 12.98 -10.74
N PHE A 236 10.02 11.78 -10.63
CA PHE A 236 11.46 11.58 -10.36
C PHE A 236 12.35 12.14 -11.46
N TRP A 237 11.97 11.96 -12.74
CA TRP A 237 12.75 12.53 -13.85
C TRP A 237 12.70 14.06 -13.87
N ARG A 238 11.55 14.67 -13.57
CA ARG A 238 11.44 16.14 -13.43
C ARG A 238 12.26 16.67 -12.25
N ALA A 239 12.43 15.86 -11.21
CA ALA A 239 13.26 16.19 -10.06
C ALA A 239 14.79 16.10 -10.35
N GLY A 240 15.17 15.60 -11.51
CA GLY A 240 16.56 15.53 -11.95
C GLY A 240 17.21 14.14 -11.86
N VAL A 241 16.44 13.08 -11.60
CA VAL A 241 16.97 11.72 -11.73
C VAL A 241 17.22 11.39 -13.20
N PRO A 242 18.45 11.02 -13.58
CA PRO A 242 18.74 10.64 -14.96
C PRO A 242 17.92 9.44 -15.41
N LYS A 243 17.41 9.47 -16.63
CA LYS A 243 16.61 8.37 -17.19
C LYS A 243 17.43 7.08 -17.45
N SER A 244 18.75 7.16 -17.43
CA SER A 244 19.63 6.00 -17.41
C SER A 244 19.78 5.37 -16.02
N VAL A 245 19.53 6.14 -14.96
CA VAL A 245 19.60 5.71 -13.55
C VAL A 245 18.28 5.15 -13.06
N LEU A 246 17.15 5.72 -13.51
CA LEU A 246 15.81 5.22 -13.25
C LEU A 246 15.11 4.93 -14.57
N GLN A 247 14.90 3.66 -14.86
CA GLN A 247 14.26 3.17 -16.07
C GLN A 247 12.87 2.58 -15.75
N PHE A 248 11.92 2.74 -16.67
CA PHE A 248 10.56 2.25 -16.53
C PHE A 248 10.32 1.06 -17.45
N VAL A 249 10.22 -0.14 -16.88
CA VAL A 249 10.27 -1.39 -17.65
C VAL A 249 9.18 -2.37 -17.19
N PRO A 250 7.91 -2.16 -17.59
CA PRO A 250 6.90 -3.19 -17.47
C PRO A 250 7.33 -4.49 -18.17
N MET A 251 7.19 -5.62 -17.50
CA MET A 251 7.59 -6.94 -18.01
C MET A 251 6.46 -7.94 -17.85
N PRO A 252 6.21 -8.81 -18.85
CA PRO A 252 5.26 -9.90 -18.70
C PRO A 252 5.78 -10.96 -17.73
N ARG A 253 4.87 -11.69 -17.09
CA ARG A 253 5.22 -12.78 -16.15
C ARG A 253 5.49 -14.09 -16.90
N ASN A 254 6.59 -14.17 -17.60
CA ASN A 254 6.99 -15.32 -18.39
C ASN A 254 8.53 -15.43 -18.46
N GLU A 255 9.06 -16.11 -19.47
CA GLU A 255 10.49 -16.27 -19.70
C GLU A 255 11.26 -14.95 -19.84
N ILE A 256 10.61 -13.85 -20.24
CA ILE A 256 11.26 -12.54 -20.34
C ILE A 256 11.63 -12.02 -18.94
N SER A 257 10.67 -12.01 -18.02
CA SER A 257 10.96 -11.63 -16.63
C SER A 257 11.89 -12.64 -15.94
N HIS A 258 11.82 -13.92 -16.28
CA HIS A 258 12.75 -14.92 -15.77
C HIS A 258 14.19 -14.63 -16.22
N LYS A 259 14.40 -14.32 -17.51
CA LYS A 259 15.74 -13.92 -18.02
C LYS A 259 16.28 -12.70 -17.28
N PHE A 260 15.43 -11.68 -17.03
CA PHE A 260 15.81 -10.50 -16.26
C PHE A 260 16.27 -10.86 -14.84
N LEU A 261 15.51 -11.70 -14.14
CA LEU A 261 15.81 -12.11 -12.78
C LEU A 261 17.09 -12.95 -12.66
N MET A 262 17.42 -13.72 -13.69
CA MET A 262 18.61 -14.57 -13.72
C MET A 262 19.89 -13.85 -14.15
N ASP A 263 19.79 -12.59 -14.58
CA ASP A 263 20.96 -11.86 -15.08
C ASP A 263 21.89 -11.44 -13.93
N PRO A 264 23.22 -11.69 -14.04
CA PRO A 264 24.16 -11.38 -12.98
C PRO A 264 24.36 -9.87 -12.75
N ARG A 265 23.97 -9.02 -13.70
CA ARG A 265 23.99 -7.55 -13.53
C ARG A 265 22.93 -7.05 -12.57
N LEU A 266 21.89 -7.84 -12.28
CA LEU A 266 20.90 -7.56 -11.24
C LEU A 266 21.48 -7.93 -9.87
N ASN A 267 21.61 -6.95 -8.98
CA ASN A 267 22.28 -7.09 -7.69
C ASN A 267 21.30 -7.07 -6.49
N GLY A 268 20.11 -6.52 -6.67
CA GLY A 268 19.12 -6.45 -5.61
C GLY A 268 17.69 -6.33 -6.14
N ILE A 269 16.75 -6.75 -5.31
CA ILE A 269 15.32 -6.55 -5.55
C ILE A 269 14.70 -5.95 -4.29
N ILE A 270 13.95 -4.89 -4.47
CA ILE A 270 13.01 -4.37 -3.46
C ILE A 270 11.63 -4.72 -3.95
N MET A 271 10.92 -5.58 -3.22
CA MET A 271 9.60 -6.04 -3.64
C MET A 271 8.57 -5.95 -2.52
N THR A 272 7.36 -5.63 -2.90
CA THR A 272 6.17 -5.85 -2.09
C THR A 272 5.18 -6.68 -2.90
N GLY A 273 4.67 -7.75 -2.31
CA GLY A 273 3.77 -8.67 -3.01
C GLY A 273 3.44 -9.91 -2.19
N SER A 274 3.06 -11.01 -2.85
CA SER A 274 2.71 -12.24 -2.15
C SER A 274 3.95 -12.94 -1.55
N TYR A 275 3.75 -13.62 -0.41
CA TYR A 275 4.75 -14.51 0.19
C TYR A 275 5.31 -15.51 -0.83
N ARG A 276 4.45 -16.07 -1.67
CA ARG A 276 4.84 -17.02 -2.72
C ARG A 276 5.87 -16.41 -3.68
N THR A 277 5.69 -15.15 -4.06
CA THR A 277 6.64 -14.45 -4.95
C THR A 277 7.99 -14.23 -4.25
N GLY A 278 7.98 -13.77 -3.01
CA GLY A 278 9.23 -13.58 -2.25
C GLY A 278 10.00 -14.89 -2.05
N LYS A 279 9.29 -15.96 -1.71
CA LYS A 279 9.88 -17.30 -1.59
C LYS A 279 10.49 -17.76 -2.91
N MET A 280 9.75 -17.66 -4.01
CA MET A 280 10.23 -18.02 -5.35
C MET A 280 11.50 -17.27 -5.74
N LEU A 281 11.59 -15.96 -5.46
CA LEU A 281 12.78 -15.16 -5.76
C LEU A 281 14.02 -15.65 -4.99
N ARG A 282 13.86 -15.97 -3.71
CA ARG A 282 14.95 -16.49 -2.88
C ARG A 282 15.43 -17.89 -3.31
N GLU A 283 14.50 -18.72 -3.77
CA GLU A 283 14.82 -20.04 -4.30
C GLU A 283 15.51 -19.96 -5.67
N LEU A 284 15.06 -19.02 -6.52
CA LEU A 284 15.59 -18.83 -7.87
C LEU A 284 17.01 -18.22 -7.87
N ARG A 285 17.26 -17.24 -7.02
CA ARG A 285 18.51 -16.49 -6.90
C ARG A 285 18.93 -16.33 -5.44
N PRO A 286 19.50 -17.42 -4.83
CA PRO A 286 19.95 -17.37 -3.42
C PRO A 286 21.04 -16.34 -3.14
N ASP A 287 21.79 -15.93 -4.16
CA ASP A 287 22.86 -14.92 -4.13
C ASP A 287 22.35 -13.48 -4.20
N LEU A 288 21.08 -13.28 -4.58
CA LEU A 288 20.50 -11.95 -4.78
C LEU A 288 20.04 -11.33 -3.46
N HIS A 289 20.34 -10.05 -3.27
CA HIS A 289 19.77 -9.28 -2.16
C HIS A 289 18.28 -9.03 -2.40
N VAL A 290 17.43 -9.80 -1.73
CA VAL A 290 15.96 -9.64 -1.80
C VAL A 290 15.45 -8.98 -0.53
N LEU A 291 15.01 -7.73 -0.67
CA LEU A 291 14.33 -6.95 0.35
C LEU A 291 12.83 -7.05 0.06
N ALA A 292 12.15 -7.89 0.80
CA ALA A 292 10.76 -8.26 0.51
C ALA A 292 9.85 -7.95 1.69
N GLU A 293 8.76 -7.26 1.41
CA GLU A 293 7.61 -7.15 2.29
C GLU A 293 6.45 -7.90 1.65
N THR A 294 5.90 -8.90 2.37
CA THR A 294 4.95 -9.84 1.80
C THR A 294 3.67 -9.93 2.62
N SER A 295 2.85 -10.88 2.28
CA SER A 295 1.53 -11.21 2.83
C SER A 295 1.33 -10.96 4.33
N GLY A 296 0.09 -10.76 4.73
CA GLY A 296 -0.37 -10.64 6.11
C GLY A 296 -1.63 -11.47 6.38
N LYS A 297 -1.80 -11.88 7.63
CA LYS A 297 -3.05 -12.39 8.20
C LYS A 297 -3.25 -11.75 9.55
N ASP A 298 -3.53 -10.44 9.49
CA ASP A 298 -3.46 -9.59 10.66
C ASP A 298 -4.71 -9.69 11.51
N ALA A 299 -4.52 -9.70 12.81
CA ALA A 299 -5.60 -9.83 13.79
C ALA A 299 -5.69 -8.63 14.71
N MET A 300 -6.93 -8.27 15.07
CA MET A 300 -7.25 -7.33 16.12
C MET A 300 -7.85 -8.10 17.31
N VAL A 301 -7.20 -8.04 18.46
CA VAL A 301 -7.71 -8.61 19.71
C VAL A 301 -8.62 -7.58 20.38
N ILE A 302 -9.81 -8.02 20.84
CA ILE A 302 -10.78 -7.19 21.56
C ILE A 302 -11.07 -7.84 22.89
N THR A 303 -10.70 -7.16 23.99
CA THR A 303 -10.92 -7.64 25.35
C THR A 303 -12.23 -7.10 25.96
N ALA A 304 -12.62 -7.66 27.09
CA ALA A 304 -13.79 -7.20 27.85
C ALA A 304 -13.66 -5.75 28.35
N THR A 305 -12.44 -5.26 28.49
CA THR A 305 -12.16 -3.88 28.96
C THR A 305 -12.09 -2.86 27.82
N ALA A 306 -12.24 -3.30 26.56
CA ALA A 306 -12.24 -2.40 25.41
C ALA A 306 -13.45 -1.46 25.44
N ASP A 307 -13.28 -0.25 24.89
CA ASP A 307 -14.41 0.59 24.49
C ASP A 307 -15.08 -0.05 23.27
N PRO A 308 -16.34 -0.52 23.35
CA PRO A 308 -16.96 -1.25 22.25
C PRO A 308 -17.17 -0.37 21.01
N ASP A 309 -17.47 0.90 21.17
CA ASP A 309 -17.73 1.82 20.05
C ASP A 309 -16.42 2.08 19.28
N GLN A 310 -15.34 2.31 20.00
CA GLN A 310 -14.00 2.50 19.40
C GLN A 310 -13.53 1.20 18.74
N ALA A 311 -13.69 0.06 19.42
CA ALA A 311 -13.26 -1.24 18.91
C ALA A 311 -13.99 -1.59 17.59
N VAL A 312 -15.30 -1.42 17.52
CA VAL A 312 -16.10 -1.66 16.31
C VAL A 312 -15.68 -0.72 15.18
N LYS A 313 -15.52 0.57 15.47
CA LYS A 313 -15.08 1.57 14.49
C LYS A 313 -13.71 1.24 13.91
N ASP A 314 -12.75 0.93 14.76
CA ASP A 314 -11.38 0.63 14.34
C ASP A 314 -11.31 -0.69 13.57
N LEU A 315 -12.05 -1.71 14.02
CA LEU A 315 -12.11 -3.00 13.35
C LEU A 315 -12.73 -2.89 11.95
N VAL A 316 -13.88 -2.25 11.82
CA VAL A 316 -14.58 -2.08 10.53
C VAL A 316 -13.72 -1.30 9.54
N LYS A 317 -13.08 -0.22 10.00
CA LYS A 317 -12.16 0.55 9.15
C LYS A 317 -10.93 -0.26 8.75
N SER A 318 -10.36 -1.03 9.67
CA SER A 318 -9.18 -1.87 9.41
C SER A 318 -9.48 -3.07 8.50
N ALA A 319 -10.71 -3.59 8.55
CA ALA A 319 -11.09 -4.76 7.75
C ALA A 319 -11.55 -4.42 6.33
N PHE A 320 -12.25 -3.30 6.14
CA PHE A 320 -12.99 -3.02 4.91
C PHE A 320 -12.49 -1.83 4.09
N GLY A 321 -11.56 -1.03 4.61
CA GLY A 321 -10.89 0.01 3.83
C GLY A 321 -10.21 -0.60 2.61
N HIS A 322 -10.37 0.02 1.45
CA HIS A 322 -9.93 -0.51 0.15
C HIS A 322 -10.39 -1.97 -0.10
N SER A 323 -11.61 -2.29 0.36
CA SER A 323 -12.18 -3.64 0.27
C SER A 323 -11.30 -4.75 0.88
N GLY A 324 -10.58 -4.46 1.95
CA GLY A 324 -9.70 -5.43 2.60
C GLY A 324 -8.44 -5.79 1.79
N GLN A 325 -8.14 -5.07 0.71
CA GLN A 325 -7.00 -5.31 -0.16
C GLN A 325 -5.74 -4.60 0.34
N LYS A 326 -5.45 -4.78 1.63
CA LYS A 326 -4.23 -4.27 2.27
C LYS A 326 -3.50 -5.40 2.96
N CYS A 327 -2.18 -5.47 2.81
CA CYS A 327 -1.35 -6.42 3.55
C CYS A 327 -1.51 -6.27 5.07
N SER A 328 -1.87 -5.07 5.54
CA SER A 328 -2.12 -4.71 6.94
C SER A 328 -3.59 -4.76 7.35
N ALA A 329 -4.53 -5.21 6.48
CA ALA A 329 -5.95 -5.26 6.82
C ALA A 329 -6.22 -6.24 7.98
N ALA A 330 -7.13 -5.85 8.89
CA ALA A 330 -7.67 -6.78 9.87
C ALA A 330 -8.53 -7.82 9.14
N SER A 331 -8.02 -9.02 8.98
CA SER A 331 -8.77 -10.13 8.38
C SER A 331 -9.35 -11.08 9.42
N VAL A 332 -8.89 -10.97 10.66
CA VAL A 332 -9.38 -11.70 11.82
C VAL A 332 -9.58 -10.74 13.00
N ALA A 333 -10.69 -10.86 13.71
CA ALA A 333 -10.85 -10.31 15.05
C ALA A 333 -10.89 -11.47 16.04
N ILE A 334 -10.06 -11.39 17.08
CA ILE A 334 -10.02 -12.37 18.17
C ILE A 334 -10.69 -11.71 19.36
N VAL A 335 -11.88 -12.17 19.68
CA VAL A 335 -12.77 -11.49 20.62
C VAL A 335 -12.91 -12.32 21.91
N GLU A 336 -12.67 -11.69 23.06
CA GLU A 336 -12.83 -12.34 24.34
C GLU A 336 -14.27 -12.81 24.55
N ALA A 337 -14.44 -13.97 25.17
CA ALA A 337 -15.70 -14.70 25.31
C ALA A 337 -16.86 -13.83 25.79
N SER A 338 -16.66 -13.01 26.81
CA SER A 338 -17.71 -12.12 27.36
C SER A 338 -18.20 -11.06 26.35
N VAL A 339 -17.35 -10.66 25.40
CA VAL A 339 -17.70 -9.73 24.32
C VAL A 339 -18.29 -10.49 23.15
N TYR A 340 -17.68 -11.62 22.75
CA TYR A 340 -18.18 -12.46 21.67
C TYR A 340 -19.59 -12.97 21.91
N ASP A 341 -19.86 -13.44 23.15
CA ASP A 341 -21.16 -13.99 23.56
C ASP A 341 -22.24 -12.90 23.80
N ASN A 342 -21.84 -11.61 23.69
CA ASN A 342 -22.77 -10.49 23.83
C ASN A 342 -23.46 -10.16 22.48
N PRO A 343 -24.77 -10.46 22.34
CA PRO A 343 -25.47 -10.22 21.09
C PRO A 343 -25.56 -8.72 20.70
N ALA A 344 -25.42 -7.82 21.67
CA ALA A 344 -25.41 -6.37 21.40
C ALA A 344 -24.13 -5.96 20.65
N PHE A 345 -22.97 -6.50 21.03
CA PHE A 345 -21.71 -6.26 20.33
C PHE A 345 -21.75 -6.79 18.90
N LEU A 346 -22.23 -8.00 18.70
CA LEU A 346 -22.34 -8.60 17.36
C LEU A 346 -23.31 -7.83 16.47
N ARG A 347 -24.43 -7.36 16.99
CA ARG A 347 -25.36 -6.50 16.23
C ARG A 347 -24.68 -5.18 15.84
N GLN A 348 -24.01 -4.52 16.78
CA GLN A 348 -23.29 -3.26 16.51
C GLN A 348 -22.23 -3.45 15.41
N LEU A 349 -21.45 -4.52 15.48
CA LEU A 349 -20.46 -4.83 14.46
C LEU A 349 -21.10 -5.07 13.08
N LYS A 350 -22.16 -5.88 13.04
CA LYS A 350 -22.93 -6.13 11.82
C LYS A 350 -23.49 -4.85 11.22
N ASP A 351 -24.16 -4.03 12.02
CA ASP A 351 -24.78 -2.79 11.57
C ASP A 351 -23.75 -1.78 11.08
N ALA A 352 -22.62 -1.66 11.76
CA ALA A 352 -21.51 -0.80 11.35
C ALA A 352 -20.95 -1.23 9.98
N ALA A 353 -20.68 -2.52 9.78
CA ALA A 353 -20.18 -3.03 8.51
C ALA A 353 -21.23 -2.91 7.39
N ALA A 354 -22.50 -3.20 7.67
CA ALA A 354 -23.58 -3.11 6.69
C ALA A 354 -23.91 -1.66 6.28
N SER A 355 -23.57 -0.68 7.12
CA SER A 355 -23.78 0.75 6.84
C SER A 355 -22.75 1.35 5.87
N LEU A 356 -21.66 0.63 5.58
CA LEU A 356 -20.63 1.12 4.67
C LEU A 356 -21.18 1.25 3.26
N LYS A 357 -21.00 2.41 2.65
CA LYS A 357 -21.44 2.62 1.28
C LYS A 357 -20.57 1.82 0.31
N VAL A 358 -21.21 0.86 -0.38
CA VAL A 358 -20.59 0.05 -1.43
C VAL A 358 -20.82 0.74 -2.78
N GLY A 359 -19.77 0.97 -3.55
CA GLY A 359 -19.88 1.66 -4.84
C GLY A 359 -18.55 1.81 -5.55
N GLY A 360 -18.60 2.33 -6.78
CA GLY A 360 -17.39 2.60 -7.58
C GLY A 360 -16.49 3.66 -6.95
N SER A 361 -15.20 3.60 -7.23
CA SER A 361 -14.20 4.57 -6.72
C SER A 361 -14.39 5.99 -7.27
N TRP A 362 -15.08 6.14 -8.39
CA TRP A 362 -15.44 7.44 -8.98
C TRP A 362 -16.48 8.21 -8.17
N GLU A 363 -17.16 7.53 -7.24
CA GLU A 363 -18.07 8.16 -6.28
C GLU A 363 -17.32 8.44 -4.97
N VAL A 364 -17.01 9.70 -4.71
CA VAL A 364 -16.23 10.14 -3.53
C VAL A 364 -16.81 9.66 -2.20
N SER A 365 -18.13 9.42 -2.15
CA SER A 365 -18.82 8.91 -0.96
C SER A 365 -18.73 7.39 -0.77
N SER A 366 -18.19 6.64 -1.72
CA SER A 366 -17.99 5.20 -1.58
C SER A 366 -16.94 4.91 -0.51
N VAL A 367 -17.12 3.79 0.21
CA VAL A 367 -16.18 3.32 1.24
C VAL A 367 -15.65 1.94 0.86
N VAL A 368 -16.52 1.03 0.48
CA VAL A 368 -16.15 -0.30 -0.05
C VAL A 368 -16.21 -0.22 -1.56
N THR A 369 -15.05 -0.30 -2.20
CA THR A 369 -14.88 -0.13 -3.64
C THR A 369 -14.59 -1.46 -4.33
N PRO A 370 -14.57 -1.53 -5.67
CA PRO A 370 -14.31 -2.77 -6.35
C PRO A 370 -12.96 -3.40 -6.00
N LEU A 371 -12.94 -4.72 -5.99
CA LEU A 371 -11.72 -5.51 -6.06
C LEU A 371 -10.99 -5.18 -7.37
N ILE A 372 -9.67 -5.31 -7.37
CA ILE A 372 -8.85 -5.03 -8.56
C ILE A 372 -9.23 -5.91 -9.76
N LYS A 373 -9.75 -7.10 -9.50
CA LYS A 373 -10.28 -8.05 -10.48
C LYS A 373 -11.37 -8.91 -9.83
N GLU A 374 -12.12 -9.65 -10.64
CA GLU A 374 -13.06 -10.64 -10.13
C GLU A 374 -12.38 -11.57 -9.10
N PRO A 375 -13.05 -11.87 -7.97
CA PRO A 375 -12.47 -12.77 -6.98
C PRO A 375 -12.38 -14.18 -7.53
N GLU A 376 -11.25 -14.81 -7.26
CA GLU A 376 -10.96 -16.21 -7.63
C GLU A 376 -10.25 -16.93 -6.47
N GLY A 377 -10.12 -18.25 -6.55
CA GLY A 377 -9.35 -19.04 -5.59
C GLY A 377 -9.80 -18.85 -4.15
N ASP A 378 -8.85 -18.57 -3.26
CA ASP A 378 -9.09 -18.43 -1.82
C ASP A 378 -10.03 -17.26 -1.48
N LEU A 379 -9.95 -16.15 -2.20
CA LEU A 379 -10.85 -15.03 -1.97
C LEU A 379 -12.30 -15.39 -2.33
N LEU A 380 -12.53 -16.02 -3.48
CA LEU A 380 -13.88 -16.46 -3.86
C LEU A 380 -14.43 -17.48 -2.86
N ARG A 381 -13.60 -18.41 -2.41
CA ARG A 381 -13.97 -19.37 -1.36
C ARG A 381 -14.36 -18.65 -0.08
N ALA A 382 -13.58 -17.68 0.37
CA ALA A 382 -13.85 -16.91 1.58
C ALA A 382 -15.17 -16.12 1.52
N LEU A 383 -15.52 -15.61 0.34
CA LEU A 383 -16.73 -14.81 0.10
C LEU A 383 -18.00 -15.66 -0.07
N THR A 384 -17.86 -16.98 -0.41
CA THR A 384 -19.01 -17.79 -0.82
C THR A 384 -19.20 -19.08 -0.02
N GLN A 385 -18.18 -19.55 0.70
CA GLN A 385 -18.22 -20.83 1.38
C GLN A 385 -17.85 -20.69 2.85
N LEU A 386 -18.58 -21.37 3.71
CA LEU A 386 -18.33 -21.46 5.15
C LEU A 386 -17.71 -22.81 5.48
N GLU A 387 -16.77 -22.82 6.42
CA GLU A 387 -16.24 -24.05 7.02
C GLU A 387 -17.24 -24.62 8.05
N PRO A 388 -17.15 -25.92 8.39
CA PRO A 388 -18.02 -26.52 9.40
C PRO A 388 -17.94 -25.76 10.74
N GLY A 389 -19.10 -25.35 11.25
CA GLY A 389 -19.23 -24.58 12.48
C GLY A 389 -19.17 -23.07 12.32
N GLU A 390 -18.94 -22.59 11.12
CA GLU A 390 -19.02 -21.16 10.79
C GLU A 390 -20.43 -20.77 10.34
N GLU A 391 -20.76 -19.50 10.54
CA GLU A 391 -21.99 -18.89 10.04
C GLU A 391 -21.74 -17.45 9.59
N TRP A 392 -22.59 -16.90 8.74
CA TRP A 392 -22.52 -15.50 8.35
C TRP A 392 -23.17 -14.60 9.40
N LEU A 393 -22.42 -13.73 10.06
CA LEU A 393 -22.99 -12.59 10.76
C LEU A 393 -23.48 -11.55 9.75
N LEU A 394 -22.71 -11.33 8.70
CA LEU A 394 -23.05 -10.51 7.54
C LEU A 394 -22.58 -11.24 6.28
N LYS A 395 -23.53 -11.66 5.45
CA LYS A 395 -23.21 -12.37 4.21
C LYS A 395 -22.77 -11.36 3.15
N PRO A 396 -21.59 -11.53 2.52
CA PRO A 396 -21.17 -10.68 1.41
C PRO A 396 -21.96 -11.06 0.15
N GLU A 397 -22.30 -10.04 -0.64
CA GLU A 397 -23.02 -10.21 -1.91
C GLU A 397 -22.30 -9.47 -3.03
N PRO A 398 -22.18 -10.05 -4.23
CA PRO A 398 -21.65 -9.36 -5.39
C PRO A 398 -22.67 -8.35 -5.93
N SER A 399 -22.18 -7.27 -6.53
CA SER A 399 -23.03 -6.35 -7.29
C SER A 399 -23.51 -7.02 -8.59
N GLU A 400 -24.75 -6.77 -8.98
CA GLU A 400 -25.30 -7.27 -10.24
C GLU A 400 -24.61 -6.68 -11.46
N ASP A 401 -24.15 -5.42 -11.35
CA ASP A 401 -23.57 -4.66 -12.47
C ASP A 401 -22.06 -4.81 -12.57
N ASN A 402 -21.38 -5.21 -11.50
CA ASN A 402 -19.92 -5.30 -11.47
C ASN A 402 -19.45 -6.46 -10.59
N PRO A 403 -18.97 -7.57 -11.17
CA PRO A 403 -18.53 -8.75 -10.42
C PRO A 403 -17.27 -8.53 -9.57
N CYS A 404 -16.58 -7.39 -9.75
CA CYS A 404 -15.49 -6.98 -8.86
C CYS A 404 -15.98 -6.30 -7.58
N LEU A 405 -17.24 -5.84 -7.53
CA LEU A 405 -17.78 -5.08 -6.40
C LEU A 405 -18.56 -6.01 -5.48
N TRP A 406 -18.09 -6.14 -4.24
CA TRP A 406 -18.69 -6.98 -3.21
C TRP A 406 -19.00 -6.18 -1.95
N SER A 407 -20.12 -6.48 -1.30
CA SER A 407 -20.42 -5.95 0.02
C SER A 407 -19.55 -6.61 1.10
N PRO A 408 -19.38 -5.98 2.28
CA PRO A 408 -18.64 -6.58 3.39
C PRO A 408 -19.22 -7.90 3.87
N GLY A 409 -18.33 -8.85 4.21
CA GLY A 409 -18.70 -10.13 4.82
C GLY A 409 -18.07 -10.30 6.19
N ILE A 410 -18.82 -10.91 7.13
CA ILE A 410 -18.33 -11.26 8.47
C ILE A 410 -18.70 -12.71 8.76
N ARG A 411 -17.69 -13.53 9.02
CA ARG A 411 -17.78 -14.97 9.36
C ARG A 411 -17.67 -15.12 10.87
N LEU A 412 -18.69 -15.68 11.53
CA LEU A 412 -18.63 -16.09 12.95
C LEU A 412 -18.21 -17.55 13.07
N GLY A 413 -17.70 -17.92 14.24
CA GLY A 413 -17.35 -19.30 14.54
C GLY A 413 -16.08 -19.78 13.85
N VAL A 414 -15.26 -18.86 13.38
CA VAL A 414 -13.94 -19.21 12.83
C VAL A 414 -13.10 -19.84 13.93
N LYS A 415 -12.51 -21.00 13.66
CA LYS A 415 -11.74 -21.75 14.65
C LYS A 415 -10.25 -21.42 14.55
N PRO A 416 -9.53 -21.40 15.67
CA PRO A 416 -8.07 -21.36 15.67
C PRO A 416 -7.50 -22.51 14.79
N GLY A 417 -6.49 -22.20 13.98
CA GLY A 417 -5.86 -23.17 13.08
C GLY A 417 -6.67 -23.57 11.85
N SER A 418 -7.91 -23.05 11.68
CA SER A 418 -8.74 -23.35 10.51
C SER A 418 -8.21 -22.70 9.23
N TRP A 419 -8.74 -23.16 8.09
CA TRP A 419 -8.34 -22.62 6.80
C TRP A 419 -8.45 -21.08 6.74
N PHE A 420 -9.57 -20.51 7.17
CA PHE A 420 -9.74 -19.04 7.13
C PHE A 420 -8.76 -18.31 8.07
N HIS A 421 -8.50 -18.86 9.27
CA HIS A 421 -7.53 -18.29 10.20
C HIS A 421 -6.12 -18.22 9.60
N GLN A 422 -5.72 -19.23 8.82
CA GLN A 422 -4.36 -19.39 8.31
C GLN A 422 -4.15 -18.83 6.87
N THR A 423 -5.23 -18.47 6.17
CA THR A 423 -5.14 -18.11 4.75
C THR A 423 -5.38 -16.60 4.53
N GLU A 424 -4.43 -15.93 3.89
CA GLU A 424 -4.63 -14.57 3.39
C GLU A 424 -5.60 -14.58 2.20
N CYS A 425 -6.77 -13.95 2.35
CA CYS A 425 -7.80 -13.89 1.31
C CYS A 425 -7.77 -12.60 0.51
N PHE A 426 -7.35 -11.50 1.10
CA PHE A 426 -7.13 -10.20 0.46
C PHE A 426 -8.39 -9.57 -0.14
N GLY A 427 -9.45 -9.50 0.65
CA GLY A 427 -10.73 -8.97 0.22
C GLY A 427 -11.65 -8.58 1.39
N PRO A 428 -12.90 -8.16 1.11
CA PRO A 428 -13.80 -7.58 2.09
C PRO A 428 -14.51 -8.64 2.95
N VAL A 429 -13.73 -9.49 3.60
CA VAL A 429 -14.24 -10.56 4.46
C VAL A 429 -13.42 -10.65 5.74
N LEU A 430 -14.11 -10.57 6.88
CA LEU A 430 -13.57 -10.60 8.23
C LEU A 430 -14.03 -11.88 8.94
N GLY A 431 -13.12 -12.58 9.59
CA GLY A 431 -13.44 -13.72 10.45
C GLY A 431 -13.38 -13.34 11.92
N ILE A 432 -14.31 -13.85 12.73
CA ILE A 432 -14.34 -13.63 14.17
C ILE A 432 -14.04 -14.94 14.89
N ILE A 433 -13.01 -14.93 15.72
CA ILE A 433 -12.60 -16.05 16.58
C ILE A 433 -12.92 -15.69 18.03
N ARG A 434 -13.56 -16.61 18.74
CA ARG A 434 -13.81 -16.50 20.18
C ARG A 434 -12.61 -17.00 20.94
N ALA A 435 -12.14 -16.24 21.94
CA ALA A 435 -11.10 -16.64 22.88
C ALA A 435 -11.62 -16.54 24.32
N GLU A 436 -11.24 -17.48 25.21
CA GLU A 436 -11.70 -17.49 26.59
C GLU A 436 -11.13 -16.31 27.40
N ASN A 437 -9.91 -15.89 27.08
CA ASN A 437 -9.20 -14.82 27.77
C ASN A 437 -8.12 -14.21 26.88
N LEU A 438 -7.43 -13.18 27.36
CA LEU A 438 -6.40 -12.47 26.62
C LEU A 438 -5.19 -13.37 26.28
N GLU A 439 -4.78 -14.26 27.18
CA GLU A 439 -3.65 -15.16 26.93
C GLU A 439 -3.93 -16.06 25.72
N GLU A 440 -5.10 -16.67 25.70
CA GLU A 440 -5.52 -17.49 24.54
C GLU A 440 -5.65 -16.64 23.27
N ALA A 441 -6.17 -15.43 23.37
CA ALA A 441 -6.27 -14.52 22.22
C ALA A 441 -4.89 -14.17 21.64
N ILE A 442 -3.89 -13.96 22.47
CA ILE A 442 -2.50 -13.72 22.05
C ILE A 442 -1.92 -14.98 21.37
N ASP A 443 -2.14 -16.15 21.94
CA ASP A 443 -1.67 -17.40 21.35
C ASP A 443 -2.29 -17.63 19.96
N ILE A 444 -3.60 -17.38 19.82
CA ILE A 444 -4.29 -17.44 18.52
C ILE A 444 -3.74 -16.41 17.53
N GLN A 445 -3.49 -15.18 17.99
CA GLN A 445 -2.92 -14.12 17.15
C GLN A 445 -1.53 -14.47 16.63
N ASN A 446 -0.72 -15.11 17.47
CA ASN A 446 0.64 -15.53 17.12
C ASN A 446 0.68 -16.86 16.33
N ASP A 447 -0.40 -17.63 16.32
CA ASP A 447 -0.51 -18.90 15.57
C ASP A 447 -0.80 -18.64 14.08
N SER A 448 0.14 -18.00 13.41
CA SER A 448 0.09 -17.69 11.98
C SER A 448 1.52 -17.66 11.44
N GLU A 449 1.69 -18.05 10.17
CA GLU A 449 2.97 -17.88 9.45
C GLU A 449 3.27 -16.41 9.12
N PHE A 450 2.32 -15.50 9.37
CA PHE A 450 2.41 -14.08 9.09
C PHE A 450 2.55 -13.28 10.40
N GLY A 451 2.97 -12.04 10.29
CA GLY A 451 3.14 -11.17 11.45
C GLY A 451 3.45 -9.73 11.05
N LEU A 452 2.73 -9.18 10.05
CA LEU A 452 2.98 -7.83 9.57
C LEU A 452 2.45 -6.79 10.56
N THR A 453 1.15 -6.81 10.84
CA THR A 453 0.51 -5.92 11.81
C THR A 453 -0.35 -6.70 12.81
N GLY A 454 -0.65 -6.07 13.94
CA GLY A 454 -1.58 -6.60 14.92
C GLY A 454 -2.10 -5.50 15.83
N GLY A 455 -3.32 -5.68 16.33
CA GLY A 455 -3.98 -4.71 17.17
C GLY A 455 -4.51 -5.29 18.47
N LEU A 456 -4.60 -4.42 19.47
CA LEU A 456 -5.28 -4.66 20.73
C LEU A 456 -6.25 -3.52 21.01
N GLN A 457 -7.47 -3.88 21.38
CA GLN A 457 -8.47 -2.97 21.95
C GLN A 457 -8.65 -3.33 23.43
N SER A 458 -8.18 -2.46 24.32
CA SER A 458 -8.23 -2.63 25.78
C SER A 458 -8.00 -1.30 26.47
N LEU A 459 -8.70 -1.05 27.56
CA LEU A 459 -8.47 0.09 28.46
C LEU A 459 -7.73 -0.30 29.74
N ASP A 460 -7.34 -1.57 29.90
CA ASP A 460 -6.58 -2.04 31.07
C ASP A 460 -5.07 -2.05 30.76
N GLU A 461 -4.32 -1.24 31.47
CA GLU A 461 -2.85 -1.11 31.36
C GLU A 461 -2.12 -2.46 31.56
N ARG A 462 -2.67 -3.37 32.36
CA ARG A 462 -2.09 -4.70 32.62
C ARG A 462 -2.26 -5.60 31.37
N GLU A 463 -3.41 -5.55 30.74
CA GLU A 463 -3.67 -6.26 29.48
C GLU A 463 -2.77 -5.73 28.36
N ILE A 464 -2.64 -4.40 28.27
CA ILE A 464 -1.76 -3.74 27.30
C ILE A 464 -0.31 -4.18 27.51
N ALA A 465 0.17 -4.19 28.76
CA ALA A 465 1.54 -4.61 29.07
C ALA A 465 1.78 -6.09 28.74
N LEU A 466 0.82 -6.96 29.08
CA LEU A 466 0.88 -8.39 28.77
C LEU A 466 0.94 -8.63 27.24
N TRP A 467 0.03 -8.01 26.50
CA TRP A 467 -0.03 -8.15 25.05
C TRP A 467 1.26 -7.66 24.39
N LYS A 468 1.75 -6.48 24.76
CA LYS A 468 3.03 -5.94 24.23
C LYS A 468 4.22 -6.86 24.48
N SER A 469 4.21 -7.61 25.57
CA SER A 469 5.31 -8.51 25.94
C SER A 469 5.33 -9.83 25.17
N LYS A 470 4.19 -10.21 24.54
CA LYS A 470 4.01 -11.53 23.95
C LYS A 470 3.64 -11.51 22.46
N VAL A 471 3.07 -10.42 21.95
CA VAL A 471 2.63 -10.34 20.55
C VAL A 471 3.83 -10.41 19.60
N GLN A 472 3.66 -11.17 18.50
CA GLN A 472 4.69 -11.40 17.48
C GLN A 472 4.26 -10.74 16.16
N VAL A 473 4.36 -9.43 16.10
CA VAL A 473 4.03 -8.64 14.91
C VAL A 473 5.07 -7.55 14.66
N GLY A 474 5.24 -7.17 13.42
CA GLY A 474 6.16 -6.10 13.03
C GLY A 474 5.67 -4.73 13.51
N ASN A 475 4.38 -4.44 13.34
CA ASN A 475 3.74 -3.22 13.79
C ASN A 475 2.61 -3.53 14.77
N ALA A 476 2.75 -3.07 16.01
CA ALA A 476 1.80 -3.29 17.09
C ALA A 476 1.00 -2.02 17.40
N TYR A 477 -0.33 -2.13 17.37
CA TYR A 477 -1.25 -1.00 17.54
C TYR A 477 -2.18 -1.20 18.74
N ILE A 478 -2.43 -0.15 19.50
CA ILE A 478 -3.30 -0.17 20.67
C ILE A 478 -4.37 0.90 20.50
N ASN A 479 -5.64 0.51 20.63
CA ASN A 479 -6.80 1.39 20.60
C ASN A 479 -6.84 2.31 19.34
N ARG A 480 -6.51 1.73 18.20
CA ARG A 480 -6.58 2.40 16.89
C ARG A 480 -6.68 1.40 15.74
N VAL A 481 -6.88 1.93 14.54
CA VAL A 481 -6.80 1.14 13.29
C VAL A 481 -5.40 0.55 13.09
N ILE A 482 -5.32 -0.64 12.47
CA ILE A 482 -4.06 -1.34 12.23
C ILE A 482 -3.52 -1.19 10.78
N THR A 483 -4.23 -0.43 9.94
CA THR A 483 -3.93 -0.25 8.51
C THR A 483 -3.19 1.04 8.20
N ARG A 484 -2.80 1.82 9.18
CA ARG A 484 -2.11 3.10 8.99
C ARG A 484 -0.78 3.08 9.75
N SER A 485 0.29 3.41 9.04
CA SER A 485 1.61 3.69 9.62
C SER A 485 1.62 5.01 10.38
#